data_137a2cb3f239105f5d61884d511631ab
#
_entry.id   137a2cb3f239105f5d61884d511631ab
#
_cell.length_a   1.000
_cell.length_b   1.000
_cell.length_c   1.000
_cell.angle_alpha   90.00
_cell.angle_beta   90.00
_cell.angle_gamma   90.00
#
_symmetry.space_group_name_H-M   'P 1'
#
loop_
_entity.id
_entity.type
_entity.pdbx_description
1 polymer ?
#
loop_
_entity_poly.entity_id
_entity_poly.type
_entity_poly.pdbx_seq_one_letter_code
_entity_poly.pdbx_strand_id
1 'polypeptide(L)'
;MIRINVVCIGKVKEKYIREGIAEFSKRLSKYTKFEIIELAEEDDNKGIENAINSETERIINVISKKNYSYNILLDLKGKMLTSEEMADKIEKISMTNSEINFIIGGSNGVDDNLREIVDYRLCFSKMTFPHQLMRLILSEQIY
;
A
#
# COMPACT_ATOMS: atom_id res chain seq x y z
N MET A 1 -1.27 -15.42 13.10
CA MET A 1 -1.39 -13.95 12.99
C MET A 1 -1.01 -13.53 11.57
N ILE A 2 -1.95 -12.91 10.87
CA ILE A 2 -1.71 -12.47 9.49
C ILE A 2 -0.63 -11.38 9.41
N ARG A 3 0.14 -11.38 8.34
CA ARG A 3 1.11 -10.33 8.05
C ARG A 3 0.48 -9.32 7.09
N ILE A 4 0.53 -8.05 7.45
CA ILE A 4 0.03 -6.96 6.60
C ILE A 4 1.16 -5.98 6.36
N ASN A 5 1.47 -5.74 5.09
CA ASN A 5 2.51 -4.80 4.68
C ASN A 5 1.90 -3.65 3.90
N VAL A 6 2.41 -2.46 4.12
CA VAL A 6 2.13 -1.30 3.26
C VAL A 6 3.40 -1.04 2.47
N VAL A 7 3.36 -1.34 1.17
CA VAL A 7 4.49 -1.17 0.25
C VAL A 7 4.32 0.18 -0.43
N CYS A 8 5.27 1.06 -0.24
CA CYS A 8 5.15 2.44 -0.72
C CYS A 8 6.49 2.99 -1.21
N ILE A 9 6.41 4.10 -1.93
CA ILE A 9 7.58 4.74 -2.55
C ILE A 9 7.97 5.99 -1.76
N GLY A 10 9.24 6.09 -1.42
CA GLY A 10 9.79 7.23 -0.69
C GLY A 10 9.63 7.13 0.82
N LYS A 11 10.34 7.98 1.54
CA LYS A 11 10.27 8.05 3.00
C LYS A 11 9.32 9.15 3.44
N VAL A 12 8.67 8.94 4.56
CA VAL A 12 7.82 9.97 5.17
C VAL A 12 8.73 11.05 5.75
N LYS A 13 8.53 12.29 5.30
CA LYS A 13 9.34 13.45 5.72
C LYS A 13 8.72 14.20 6.89
N GLU A 14 7.40 14.21 6.98
CA GLU A 14 6.69 14.98 8.02
C GLU A 14 6.65 14.22 9.34
N LYS A 15 7.11 14.88 10.40
CA LYS A 15 7.18 14.27 11.73
C LYS A 15 5.81 13.81 12.23
N TYR A 16 4.77 14.62 12.02
CA TYR A 16 3.43 14.26 12.51
C TYR A 16 2.87 13.03 11.82
N ILE A 17 3.21 12.81 10.55
CA ILE A 17 2.79 11.61 9.80
C ILE A 17 3.57 10.39 10.33
N ARG A 18 4.88 10.53 10.53
CA ARG A 18 5.71 9.43 11.08
C ARG A 18 5.22 9.00 12.46
N GLU A 19 4.93 9.97 13.30
CA GLU A 19 4.45 9.69 14.66
C GLU A 19 3.07 9.01 14.65
N GLY A 20 2.17 9.47 13.77
CA GLY A 20 0.86 8.87 13.59
C GLY A 20 0.95 7.43 13.10
N ILE A 21 1.79 7.17 12.11
CA ILE A 21 2.03 5.82 11.59
C ILE A 21 2.60 4.91 12.69
N ALA A 22 3.57 5.41 13.44
CA ALA A 22 4.19 4.65 14.53
C ALA A 22 3.16 4.26 15.59
N GLU A 23 2.23 5.17 15.91
CA GLU A 23 1.17 4.89 16.87
C GLU A 23 0.22 3.78 16.38
N PHE A 24 -0.23 3.85 15.12
CA PHE A 24 -1.09 2.81 14.56
C PHE A 24 -0.36 1.49 14.38
N SER A 25 0.92 1.53 14.01
CA SER A 25 1.76 0.32 13.93
C SER A 25 1.83 -0.39 15.28
N LYS A 26 2.01 0.39 16.35
CA LYS A 26 2.05 -0.14 17.71
C LYS A 26 0.72 -0.79 18.09
N ARG A 27 -0.40 -0.13 17.81
CA ARG A 27 -1.74 -0.66 18.09
C ARG A 27 -2.02 -1.93 17.29
N LEU A 28 -1.61 -1.95 16.03
CA LEU A 28 -1.81 -3.09 15.13
C LEU A 28 -0.97 -4.31 15.54
N SER A 29 0.15 -4.11 16.22
CA SER A 29 1.05 -5.21 16.61
C SER A 29 0.38 -6.27 17.48
N LYS A 30 -0.74 -5.95 18.12
CA LYS A 30 -1.53 -6.89 18.93
C LYS A 30 -2.36 -7.85 18.07
N TYR A 31 -2.63 -7.48 16.82
CA TYR A 31 -3.57 -8.22 15.95
C TYR A 31 -2.90 -8.79 14.70
N THR A 32 -1.85 -8.13 14.22
CA THR A 32 -1.18 -8.49 12.97
C THR A 32 0.33 -8.29 13.10
N LYS A 33 1.08 -8.86 12.15
CA LYS A 33 2.47 -8.48 11.94
C LYS A 33 2.46 -7.37 10.89
N PHE A 34 2.43 -6.14 11.34
CA PHE A 34 2.29 -4.96 10.48
C PHE A 34 3.65 -4.34 10.18
N GLU A 35 3.90 -4.03 8.90
CA GLU A 35 5.16 -3.43 8.46
C GLU A 35 4.90 -2.42 7.34
N ILE A 36 5.60 -1.29 7.40
CA ILE A 36 5.66 -0.33 6.30
C ILE A 36 6.96 -0.58 5.56
N ILE A 37 6.88 -0.89 4.27
CA ILE A 37 8.04 -1.12 3.42
C ILE A 37 8.20 0.09 2.50
N GLU A 38 9.22 0.91 2.77
CA GLU A 38 9.50 2.11 1.99
C GLU A 38 10.56 1.79 0.95
N LEU A 39 10.19 1.92 -0.33
CA LEU A 39 11.08 1.69 -1.46
C LEU A 39 11.65 3.01 -1.96
N ALA A 40 12.83 2.96 -2.57
CA ALA A 40 13.50 4.15 -3.05
C ALA A 40 12.67 4.89 -4.10
N GLU A 41 12.58 6.20 -3.94
CA GLU A 41 11.95 7.11 -4.89
C GLU A 41 12.91 7.36 -6.05
N GLU A 42 12.35 7.50 -7.26
CA GLU A 42 13.14 7.79 -8.45
C GLU A 42 13.06 9.28 -8.78
N ASP A 43 14.16 9.82 -9.31
CA ASP A 43 14.24 11.22 -9.74
C ASP A 43 13.54 11.39 -11.10
N ASP A 44 12.76 12.48 -11.25
CA ASP A 44 12.06 12.81 -12.51
C ASP A 44 13.01 13.36 -13.58
N ASN A 45 14.28 13.59 -13.27
CA ASN A 45 15.27 14.15 -14.21
C ASN A 45 15.46 13.31 -15.49
N LYS A 46 15.23 12.00 -15.39
CA LYS A 46 15.32 11.07 -16.54
C LYS A 46 13.98 10.82 -17.22
N GLY A 47 12.97 11.62 -16.87
CA GLY A 47 11.62 11.51 -17.38
C GLY A 47 10.69 10.79 -16.40
N ILE A 48 9.43 11.26 -16.36
CA ILE A 48 8.41 10.74 -15.46
C ILE A 48 8.11 9.27 -15.78
N GLU A 49 8.06 8.91 -17.05
CA GLU A 49 7.78 7.54 -17.48
C GLU A 49 8.84 6.56 -17.00
N ASN A 50 10.11 6.94 -17.09
CA ASN A 50 11.21 6.11 -16.57
C ASN A 50 11.16 5.99 -15.05
N ALA A 51 10.81 7.06 -14.35
CA ALA A 51 10.65 7.05 -12.90
C ALA A 51 9.54 6.08 -12.49
N ILE A 52 8.37 6.15 -13.14
CA ILE A 52 7.24 5.26 -12.89
C ILE A 52 7.64 3.80 -13.12
N ASN A 53 8.32 3.51 -14.22
CA ASN A 53 8.74 2.14 -14.55
C ASN A 53 9.69 1.58 -13.49
N SER A 54 10.70 2.37 -13.08
CA SER A 54 11.68 1.94 -12.09
C SER A 54 11.04 1.70 -10.73
N GLU A 55 10.15 2.59 -10.30
CA GLU A 55 9.44 2.45 -9.03
C GLU A 55 8.50 1.25 -9.06
N THR A 56 7.80 1.04 -10.17
CA THR A 56 6.90 -0.10 -10.35
C THR A 56 7.67 -1.42 -10.29
N GLU A 57 8.85 -1.50 -10.92
CA GLU A 57 9.70 -2.70 -10.84
C GLU A 57 10.12 -3.02 -9.41
N ARG A 58 10.44 -2.00 -8.62
CA ARG A 58 10.78 -2.20 -7.20
C ARG A 58 9.62 -2.79 -6.42
N ILE A 59 8.39 -2.32 -6.67
CA ILE A 59 7.19 -2.85 -6.05
C ILE A 59 6.97 -4.31 -6.46
N ILE A 60 7.05 -4.60 -7.75
CA ILE A 60 6.85 -5.95 -8.28
C ILE A 60 7.87 -6.93 -7.68
N ASN A 61 9.13 -6.50 -7.56
CA ASN A 61 10.17 -7.34 -6.96
C ASN A 61 9.86 -7.71 -5.52
N VAL A 62 9.29 -6.79 -4.74
CA VAL A 62 8.93 -7.05 -3.35
C VAL A 62 7.75 -8.02 -3.25
N ILE A 63 6.67 -7.77 -3.98
CA ILE A 63 5.45 -8.59 -3.88
C ILE A 63 5.62 -9.97 -4.53
N SER A 64 6.48 -10.10 -5.54
CA SER A 64 6.72 -11.37 -6.23
C SER A 64 7.48 -12.39 -5.39
N LYS A 65 8.22 -11.94 -4.38
CA LYS A 65 8.97 -12.82 -3.48
C LYS A 65 8.10 -13.46 -2.40
N LYS A 66 6.85 -13.04 -2.32
CA LYS A 66 5.94 -13.45 -1.25
C LYS A 66 4.93 -14.46 -1.79
N ASN A 67 5.04 -15.70 -1.32
CA ASN A 67 4.10 -16.76 -1.67
C ASN A 67 2.84 -16.61 -0.82
N TYR A 68 1.68 -16.87 -1.40
CA TYR A 68 0.38 -16.81 -0.72
C TYR A 68 0.03 -15.41 -0.19
N SER A 69 0.54 -14.38 -0.86
CA SER A 69 0.16 -13.00 -0.56
C SER A 69 -1.01 -12.56 -1.43
N TYR A 70 -1.83 -11.68 -0.87
CA TYR A 70 -2.90 -11.02 -1.60
C TYR A 70 -2.50 -9.55 -1.78
N ASN A 71 -2.51 -9.07 -3.01
CA ASN A 71 -2.00 -7.75 -3.35
C ASN A 71 -3.13 -6.78 -3.67
N ILE A 72 -3.21 -5.69 -2.91
CA ILE A 72 -4.22 -4.65 -3.08
C ILE A 72 -3.50 -3.35 -3.46
N LEU A 73 -3.81 -2.83 -4.65
CA LEU A 73 -3.27 -1.56 -5.11
C LEU A 73 -4.27 -0.45 -4.81
N LEU A 74 -3.81 0.63 -4.17
CA LEU A 74 -4.61 1.84 -4.05
C LEU A 74 -4.61 2.55 -5.40
N ASP A 75 -5.79 2.70 -5.99
CA ASP A 75 -5.96 3.18 -7.36
C ASP A 75 -7.28 3.96 -7.45
N LEU A 76 -7.21 5.18 -7.98
CA LEU A 76 -8.41 6.02 -8.16
C LEU A 76 -9.45 5.38 -9.07
N LYS A 77 -9.03 4.48 -9.97
CA LYS A 77 -9.90 3.73 -10.86
C LYS A 77 -10.38 2.41 -10.25
N GLY A 78 -10.03 2.14 -9.01
CA GLY A 78 -10.44 0.92 -8.30
C GLY A 78 -11.85 1.01 -7.76
N LYS A 79 -12.25 -0.03 -7.03
CA LYS A 79 -13.56 -0.10 -6.38
C LYS A 79 -13.52 0.57 -5.01
N MET A 80 -14.59 1.28 -4.67
CA MET A 80 -14.76 1.90 -3.36
C MET A 80 -15.39 0.90 -2.40
N LEU A 81 -14.89 0.89 -1.17
CA LEU A 81 -15.44 0.07 -0.09
C LEU A 81 -15.73 0.95 1.11
N THR A 82 -16.74 0.59 1.89
CA THR A 82 -16.94 1.17 3.21
C THR A 82 -15.90 0.58 4.17
N SER A 83 -15.73 1.18 5.35
CA SER A 83 -14.83 0.64 6.37
C SER A 83 -15.23 -0.78 6.77
N GLU A 84 -16.55 -1.04 6.89
CA GLU A 84 -17.09 -2.35 7.23
C GLU A 84 -16.81 -3.37 6.12
N GLU A 85 -16.98 -2.99 4.86
CA GLU A 85 -16.69 -3.86 3.72
C GLU A 85 -15.19 -4.19 3.64
N MET A 86 -14.34 -3.22 3.96
CA MET A 86 -12.90 -3.44 4.00
C MET A 86 -12.52 -4.42 5.12
N ALA A 87 -13.12 -4.27 6.29
CA ALA A 87 -12.89 -5.19 7.41
C ALA A 87 -13.28 -6.63 7.04
N ASP A 88 -14.45 -6.81 6.43
CA ASP A 88 -14.92 -8.11 5.96
C ASP A 88 -13.97 -8.70 4.91
N LYS A 89 -13.50 -7.87 3.98
CA LYS A 89 -12.58 -8.31 2.94
C LYS A 89 -11.25 -8.79 3.52
N ILE A 90 -10.68 -8.05 4.45
CA ILE A 90 -9.43 -8.45 5.12
C ILE A 90 -9.62 -9.78 5.85
N GLU A 91 -10.73 -9.95 6.54
CA GLU A 91 -11.05 -11.19 7.24
C GLU A 91 -11.12 -12.38 6.28
N LYS A 92 -11.84 -12.23 5.18
CA LYS A 92 -11.97 -13.28 4.15
C LYS A 92 -10.63 -13.64 3.51
N ILE A 93 -9.83 -12.63 3.20
CA ILE A 93 -8.49 -12.83 2.61
C ILE A 93 -7.61 -13.61 3.60
N SER A 94 -7.69 -13.30 4.89
CA SER A 94 -6.88 -13.96 5.90
C SER A 94 -7.19 -15.45 6.08
N MET A 95 -8.32 -15.93 5.60
CA MET A 95 -8.67 -17.35 5.61
C MET A 95 -7.89 -18.17 4.60
N THR A 96 -7.46 -17.56 3.49
CA THR A 96 -6.78 -18.25 2.40
C THR A 96 -5.36 -17.77 2.13
N ASN A 97 -4.98 -16.62 2.68
CA ASN A 97 -3.68 -16.01 2.48
C ASN A 97 -3.03 -15.68 3.83
N SER A 98 -1.73 -15.87 3.91
CA SER A 98 -0.97 -15.56 5.13
C SER A 98 -0.49 -14.11 5.17
N GLU A 99 -0.55 -13.40 4.05
CA GLU A 99 0.02 -12.07 3.92
C GLU A 99 -0.81 -11.20 2.97
N ILE A 100 -1.00 -9.94 3.35
CA ILE A 100 -1.66 -8.93 2.52
C ILE A 100 -0.68 -7.81 2.28
N ASN A 101 -0.51 -7.41 1.02
CA ASN A 101 0.30 -6.25 0.65
C ASN A 101 -0.63 -5.15 0.14
N PHE A 102 -0.68 -4.02 0.85
CA PHE A 102 -1.31 -2.81 0.36
C PHE A 102 -0.24 -1.97 -0.33
N ILE A 103 -0.49 -1.57 -1.55
CA ILE A 103 0.50 -0.88 -2.39
C ILE A 103 0.05 0.55 -2.62
N ILE A 104 0.93 1.50 -2.31
CA ILE A 104 0.73 2.92 -2.56
C ILE A 104 1.84 3.37 -3.52
N GLY A 105 1.46 3.80 -4.71
CA GLY A 105 2.42 4.32 -5.70
C GLY A 105 3.03 5.65 -5.29
N GLY A 106 4.05 6.07 -6.02
CA GLY A 106 4.68 7.37 -5.83
C GLY A 106 3.82 8.52 -6.36
N SER A 107 4.38 9.72 -6.34
CA SER A 107 3.67 10.95 -6.76
C SER A 107 3.20 10.91 -8.21
N ASN A 108 3.89 10.17 -9.07
CA ASN A 108 3.55 10.03 -10.48
C ASN A 108 2.66 8.81 -10.79
N GLY A 109 2.31 8.03 -9.76
CA GLY A 109 1.50 6.83 -9.92
C GLY A 109 2.30 5.58 -10.22
N VAL A 110 1.66 4.59 -10.84
CA VAL A 110 2.27 3.30 -11.16
C VAL A 110 1.99 2.92 -12.62
N ASP A 111 2.78 1.98 -13.14
CA ASP A 111 2.61 1.43 -14.47
C ASP A 111 1.39 0.49 -14.51
N ASP A 112 0.74 0.42 -15.68
CA ASP A 112 -0.40 -0.47 -15.92
C ASP A 112 -0.06 -1.95 -15.69
N ASN A 113 1.21 -2.34 -15.87
CA ASN A 113 1.67 -3.70 -15.56
C ASN A 113 1.32 -4.11 -14.12
N LEU A 114 1.48 -3.20 -13.17
CA LEU A 114 1.15 -3.48 -11.77
C LEU A 114 -0.36 -3.65 -11.59
N ARG A 115 -1.16 -2.85 -12.30
CA ARG A 115 -2.62 -2.96 -12.24
C ARG A 115 -3.13 -4.32 -12.72
N GLU A 116 -2.43 -4.94 -13.65
CA GLU A 116 -2.82 -6.24 -14.20
C GLU A 116 -2.49 -7.40 -13.28
N ILE A 117 -1.43 -7.29 -12.48
CA ILE A 117 -0.95 -8.40 -11.65
C ILE A 117 -1.45 -8.38 -10.22
N VAL A 118 -2.03 -7.26 -9.74
CA VAL A 118 -2.58 -7.21 -8.38
C VAL A 118 -3.93 -7.94 -8.32
N ASP A 119 -4.28 -8.39 -7.14
CA ASP A 119 -5.51 -9.14 -6.92
C ASP A 119 -6.73 -8.23 -6.80
N TYR A 120 -6.53 -7.00 -6.36
CA TYR A 120 -7.61 -6.05 -6.14
C TYR A 120 -7.10 -4.61 -6.26
N ARG A 121 -7.95 -3.73 -6.80
CA ARG A 121 -7.67 -2.30 -6.86
C ARG A 121 -8.70 -1.57 -5.99
N LEU A 122 -8.21 -0.86 -4.99
CA LEU A 122 -9.02 -0.18 -4.00
C LEU A 122 -8.96 1.33 -4.21
N CYS A 123 -10.12 1.97 -4.37
CA CYS A 123 -10.23 3.42 -4.38
C CYS A 123 -10.72 3.87 -3.00
N PHE A 124 -9.89 4.61 -2.27
CA PHE A 124 -10.27 5.16 -0.98
C PHE A 124 -11.31 6.25 -1.09
N SER A 125 -11.16 7.09 -2.11
CA SER A 125 -12.02 8.23 -2.34
C SER A 125 -11.80 8.74 -3.77
N LYS A 126 -12.79 9.43 -4.31
CA LYS A 126 -12.61 10.16 -5.57
C LYS A 126 -11.70 11.38 -5.40
N MET A 127 -11.48 11.82 -4.16
CA MET A 127 -10.52 12.87 -3.85
C MET A 127 -9.12 12.29 -3.79
N THR A 128 -8.13 13.06 -4.22
CA THR A 128 -6.73 12.68 -4.18
C THR A 128 -6.11 13.11 -2.85
N PHE A 129 -5.37 12.21 -2.22
CA PHE A 129 -4.62 12.50 -1.01
C PHE A 129 -3.11 12.45 -1.31
N PRO A 130 -2.29 13.25 -0.61
CA PRO A 130 -0.83 13.07 -0.68
C PRO A 130 -0.46 11.64 -0.30
N HIS A 131 0.44 11.00 -1.07
CA HIS A 131 0.76 9.59 -0.86
C HIS A 131 1.35 9.30 0.53
N GLN A 132 2.03 10.27 1.15
CA GLN A 132 2.56 10.09 2.51
C GLN A 132 1.44 10.11 3.55
N LEU A 133 0.48 11.05 3.42
CA LEU A 133 -0.67 11.11 4.29
C LEU A 133 -1.56 9.88 4.13
N MET A 134 -1.66 9.34 2.91
CA MET A 134 -2.44 8.13 2.64
C MET A 134 -1.94 6.95 3.47
N ARG A 135 -0.64 6.85 3.73
CA ARG A 135 -0.08 5.79 4.59
C ARG A 135 -0.68 5.83 5.99
N LEU A 136 -0.83 7.03 6.54
CA LEU A 136 -1.43 7.20 7.86
C LEU A 136 -2.92 6.84 7.84
N ILE A 137 -3.65 7.32 6.84
CA ILE A 137 -5.09 7.04 6.71
C ILE A 137 -5.32 5.54 6.53
N LEU A 138 -4.52 4.90 5.68
CA LEU A 138 -4.61 3.46 5.46
C LEU A 138 -4.31 2.67 6.74
N SER A 139 -3.26 3.06 7.48
CA SER A 139 -2.90 2.41 8.74
C SER A 139 -4.04 2.48 9.75
N GLU A 140 -4.71 3.62 9.84
CA GLU A 140 -5.88 3.80 10.70
C GLU A 140 -7.02 2.86 10.27
N GLN A 141 -7.31 2.74 8.98
CA GLN A 141 -8.37 1.88 8.48
C GLN A 141 -8.07 0.40 8.66
N ILE A 142 -6.82 0.00 8.55
CA ILE A 142 -6.40 -1.38 8.83
C ILE A 142 -6.60 -1.69 10.31
N TYR A 143 -6.31 -0.72 11.17
CA TYR A 143 -6.54 -0.85 12.60
C TYR A 143 -8.02 -0.81 12.90
#